data_5b5dc2918f047d28a2ed209927bdedcc
#
_entry.id   5b5dc2918f047d28a2ed209927bdedcc
#
_cell.length_a   1.000
_cell.length_b   1.000
_cell.length_c   1.000
_cell.angle_alpha   90.00
_cell.angle_beta   90.00
_cell.angle_gamma   90.00
#
_symmetry.space_group_name_H-M   'P 1'
#
loop_
_entity.id
_entity.type
_entity.pdbx_description
1 polymer ?
#
loop_
_entity_poly.entity_id
_entity_poly.type
_entity_poly.pdbx_seq_one_letter_code
_entity_poly.pdbx_strand_id
1 'polypeptide(L)'
;PYYTENPEPDEVQCALAWYTGAFADRERQLGVEILLDVLLGTNNSPLKAALLAEKLGADIDMGFDDSTLQPTLELVLRGATEESARKFAPAVRKAVDDVLARGIPQELLLASLNSAEFASLERPGSLPDGVLDAINASTGWLHTGDPALLLHTDKLFASLRSKMADGWFDELLRSLFAPAPVQVLQVPTLPKKQEETQAPARTDAKLVLDHPLTVADLGEGAPSAAGQTEQVAGATVLRHSSAGSLYLNFYYDLGHVAPEDLPYLDLLTDVLDELDTPTHTAQQ
;
A
#
# COMPACT_ATOMS: atom_id res chain seq x y z
N PRO A 1 -8.37 8.94 23.93
CA PRO A 1 -9.72 9.12 23.38
C PRO A 1 -9.64 9.83 22.02
N TYR A 2 -10.58 9.57 21.12
CA TYR A 2 -10.88 10.45 20.00
C TYR A 2 -12.28 11.03 20.18
N TYR A 3 -12.52 12.23 19.62
CA TYR A 3 -13.76 12.95 19.87
C TYR A 3 -14.75 12.73 18.74
N THR A 4 -15.98 12.35 19.07
CA THR A 4 -17.11 12.18 18.16
C THR A 4 -18.37 12.74 18.79
N GLU A 5 -19.33 13.20 17.97
CA GLU A 5 -20.61 13.72 18.45
C GLU A 5 -21.51 12.64 19.06
N ASN A 6 -21.41 11.41 18.55
CA ASN A 6 -22.20 10.25 18.99
C ASN A 6 -21.25 9.06 19.22
N PRO A 7 -20.61 8.96 20.41
CA PRO A 7 -19.72 7.86 20.69
C PRO A 7 -20.49 6.53 20.86
N GLU A 8 -20.16 5.55 20.02
CA GLU A 8 -20.71 4.20 20.10
C GLU A 8 -19.69 3.22 20.72
N PRO A 9 -20.14 2.22 21.49
CA PRO A 9 -19.25 1.30 22.20
C PRO A 9 -18.42 0.38 21.26
N ASP A 10 -18.84 0.19 20.02
CA ASP A 10 -18.24 -0.63 18.98
C ASP A 10 -17.42 0.17 17.96
N GLU A 11 -17.17 1.43 18.24
CA GLU A 11 -16.28 2.31 17.45
C GLU A 11 -14.85 2.40 18.01
N VAL A 12 -14.49 1.53 18.94
CA VAL A 12 -13.12 1.47 19.46
C VAL A 12 -12.14 1.05 18.36
N GLN A 13 -10.97 1.70 18.33
CA GLN A 13 -9.87 1.32 17.46
C GLN A 13 -8.69 0.87 18.32
N CYS A 14 -8.03 -0.22 17.90
CA CYS A 14 -6.84 -0.74 18.55
C CYS A 14 -5.70 -0.85 17.55
N ALA A 15 -4.67 -0.03 17.72
CA ALA A 15 -3.45 -0.10 16.93
C ALA A 15 -2.39 -0.93 17.67
N LEU A 16 -1.71 -1.80 16.92
CA LEU A 16 -0.53 -2.54 17.34
C LEU A 16 0.62 -2.14 16.43
N ALA A 17 1.73 -1.70 16.98
CA ALA A 17 2.87 -1.25 16.21
C ALA A 17 4.16 -1.99 16.59
N TRP A 18 4.96 -2.31 15.56
CA TRP A 18 6.27 -2.95 15.68
C TRP A 18 7.33 -2.13 14.95
N TYR A 19 8.52 -2.11 15.49
CA TYR A 19 9.71 -1.64 14.79
C TYR A 19 10.20 -2.73 13.83
N THR A 20 10.41 -2.38 12.55
CA THR A 20 10.72 -3.38 11.52
C THR A 20 12.21 -3.59 11.29
N GLY A 21 13.06 -2.72 11.82
CA GLY A 21 14.51 -2.76 11.67
C GLY A 21 15.09 -1.38 11.33
N ALA A 22 16.38 -1.33 11.06
CA ALA A 22 17.04 -0.07 10.73
C ALA A 22 16.63 0.44 9.34
N PHE A 23 16.44 1.75 9.18
CA PHE A 23 16.20 2.39 7.89
C PHE A 23 17.24 2.01 6.82
N ALA A 24 18.51 1.96 7.21
CA ALA A 24 19.62 1.64 6.30
C ALA A 24 19.60 0.19 5.77
N ASP A 25 18.89 -0.73 6.44
CA ASP A 25 18.73 -2.12 5.97
C ASP A 25 17.62 -2.21 4.93
N ARG A 26 17.88 -1.67 3.73
CA ARG A 26 16.89 -1.59 2.65
C ARG A 26 16.42 -2.95 2.15
N GLU A 27 17.27 -3.95 2.21
CA GLU A 27 16.87 -5.31 1.84
C GLU A 27 15.82 -5.85 2.81
N ARG A 28 16.02 -5.63 4.10
CA ARG A 28 15.03 -6.02 5.11
C ARG A 28 13.74 -5.25 4.95
N GLN A 29 13.80 -3.92 4.73
CA GLN A 29 12.59 -3.10 4.59
C GLN A 29 11.76 -3.50 3.36
N LEU A 30 12.40 -3.69 2.20
CA LEU A 30 11.74 -4.19 0.99
C LEU A 30 11.18 -5.61 1.22
N GLY A 31 11.90 -6.46 1.92
CA GLY A 31 11.41 -7.80 2.28
C GLY A 31 10.20 -7.75 3.22
N VAL A 32 10.15 -6.79 4.15
CA VAL A 32 8.97 -6.56 5.00
C VAL A 32 7.78 -6.09 4.15
N GLU A 33 7.97 -5.14 3.25
CA GLU A 33 6.92 -4.65 2.34
C GLU A 33 6.28 -5.81 1.55
N ILE A 34 7.11 -6.62 0.87
CA ILE A 34 6.66 -7.79 0.11
C ILE A 34 5.92 -8.79 1.00
N LEU A 35 6.47 -9.08 2.18
CA LEU A 35 5.87 -10.01 3.13
C LEU A 35 4.50 -9.53 3.62
N LEU A 36 4.36 -8.23 3.89
CA LEU A 36 3.11 -7.64 4.36
C LEU A 36 2.04 -7.64 3.25
N ASP A 37 2.42 -7.38 2.00
CA ASP A 37 1.52 -7.50 0.86
C ASP A 37 0.95 -8.92 0.74
N VAL A 38 1.81 -9.94 0.78
CA VAL A 38 1.38 -11.36 0.78
C VAL A 38 0.43 -11.70 1.91
N LEU A 39 0.70 -11.19 3.13
CA LEU A 39 0.00 -11.63 4.34
C LEU A 39 -1.24 -10.80 4.66
N LEU A 40 -1.29 -9.54 4.21
CA LEU A 40 -2.28 -8.54 4.64
C LEU A 40 -2.84 -7.69 3.49
N GLY A 41 -2.33 -7.84 2.26
CA GLY A 41 -2.66 -6.97 1.12
C GLY A 41 -4.15 -7.00 0.72
N THR A 42 -4.81 -8.15 0.87
CA THR A 42 -6.24 -8.32 0.58
C THR A 42 -6.97 -9.01 1.72
N ASN A 43 -8.32 -8.99 1.71
CA ASN A 43 -9.13 -9.70 2.71
C ASN A 43 -8.94 -11.22 2.67
N ASN A 44 -8.46 -11.77 1.54
CA ASN A 44 -8.16 -13.18 1.35
C ASN A 44 -6.71 -13.54 1.71
N SER A 45 -5.87 -12.56 1.99
CA SER A 45 -4.49 -12.78 2.40
C SER A 45 -4.41 -13.59 3.72
N PRO A 46 -3.44 -14.50 3.84
CA PRO A 46 -3.45 -15.53 4.90
C PRO A 46 -3.59 -15.02 6.33
N LEU A 47 -2.91 -13.93 6.66
CA LEU A 47 -2.97 -13.34 8.00
C LEU A 47 -4.24 -12.51 8.18
N LYS A 48 -4.61 -11.67 7.19
CA LYS A 48 -5.80 -10.84 7.26
C LYS A 48 -7.06 -11.67 7.34
N ALA A 49 -7.20 -12.71 6.50
CA ALA A 49 -8.35 -13.62 6.52
C ALA A 49 -8.50 -14.33 7.88
N ALA A 50 -7.39 -14.81 8.46
CA ALA A 50 -7.41 -15.44 9.77
C ALA A 50 -7.87 -14.48 10.87
N LEU A 51 -7.42 -13.22 10.84
CA LEU A 51 -7.79 -12.20 11.81
C LEU A 51 -9.25 -11.74 11.64
N LEU A 52 -9.74 -11.58 10.41
CA LEU A 52 -11.14 -11.25 10.13
C LEU A 52 -12.08 -12.35 10.60
N ALA A 53 -11.67 -13.64 10.50
CA ALA A 53 -12.44 -14.78 10.97
C ALA A 53 -12.66 -14.79 12.51
N GLU A 54 -11.78 -14.15 13.28
CA GLU A 54 -11.94 -14.00 14.75
C GLU A 54 -13.05 -13.01 15.13
N LYS A 55 -13.55 -12.18 14.16
CA LYS A 55 -14.68 -11.23 14.34
C LYS A 55 -14.51 -10.29 15.54
N LEU A 56 -13.29 -9.80 15.75
CA LEU A 56 -12.96 -8.88 16.84
C LEU A 56 -13.39 -7.44 16.56
N GLY A 57 -13.58 -7.07 15.31
CA GLY A 57 -14.01 -5.76 14.84
C GLY A 57 -14.57 -5.85 13.42
N ALA A 58 -14.80 -4.70 12.81
CA ALA A 58 -15.35 -4.59 11.47
C ALA A 58 -14.30 -4.82 10.37
N ASP A 59 -13.07 -4.30 10.57
CA ASP A 59 -11.97 -4.44 9.61
C ASP A 59 -10.61 -4.32 10.30
N ILE A 60 -9.56 -4.68 9.55
CA ILE A 60 -8.16 -4.57 9.95
C ILE A 60 -7.38 -3.87 8.85
N ASP A 61 -6.83 -2.70 9.19
CA ASP A 61 -5.93 -1.97 8.31
C ASP A 61 -4.48 -2.31 8.63
N MET A 62 -3.64 -2.24 7.61
CA MET A 62 -2.20 -2.35 7.73
C MET A 62 -1.55 -1.06 7.26
N GLY A 63 -0.62 -0.52 8.06
CA GLY A 63 0.26 0.58 7.71
C GLY A 63 1.72 0.16 7.80
N PHE A 64 2.50 0.50 6.78
CA PHE A 64 3.95 0.32 6.80
C PHE A 64 4.61 1.64 6.43
N ASP A 65 5.43 2.18 7.32
CA ASP A 65 6.19 3.41 7.09
C ASP A 65 7.70 3.11 7.19
N ASP A 66 8.35 3.06 6.04
CA ASP A 66 9.79 2.86 5.91
C ASP A 66 10.54 4.16 5.58
N SER A 67 9.86 5.30 5.58
CA SER A 67 10.42 6.62 5.28
C SER A 67 11.11 7.29 6.47
N THR A 68 10.88 6.77 7.67
CA THR A 68 11.45 7.29 8.91
C THR A 68 12.72 6.55 9.34
N LEU A 69 13.52 7.18 10.23
CA LEU A 69 14.75 6.55 10.77
C LEU A 69 14.46 5.22 11.49
N GLN A 70 13.27 5.09 12.04
CA GLN A 70 12.77 3.89 12.70
C GLN A 70 11.52 3.40 11.96
N PRO A 71 11.66 2.62 10.88
CA PRO A 71 10.54 2.08 10.15
C PRO A 71 9.60 1.27 11.03
N THR A 72 8.30 1.42 10.80
CA THR A 72 7.26 0.81 11.64
C THR A 72 6.21 0.09 10.80
N LEU A 73 5.76 -1.05 11.32
CA LEU A 73 4.54 -1.73 10.92
C LEU A 73 3.45 -1.40 11.93
N GLU A 74 2.25 -1.10 11.45
CA GLU A 74 1.06 -0.88 12.26
C GLU A 74 -0.08 -1.77 11.75
N LEU A 75 -0.79 -2.42 12.69
CA LEU A 75 -2.06 -3.10 12.43
C LEU A 75 -3.14 -2.42 13.25
N VAL A 76 -4.20 -1.97 12.58
CA VAL A 76 -5.30 -1.24 13.21
C VAL A 76 -6.60 -2.03 13.10
N LEU A 77 -7.09 -2.54 14.22
CA LEU A 77 -8.42 -3.11 14.33
C LEU A 77 -9.43 -1.98 14.46
N ARG A 78 -10.41 -1.91 13.56
CA ARG A 78 -11.48 -0.91 13.52
C ARG A 78 -12.82 -1.51 13.91
N GLY A 79 -13.71 -0.67 14.42
CA GLY A 79 -15.07 -1.08 14.74
C GLY A 79 -15.11 -2.19 15.80
N ALA A 80 -14.32 -2.06 16.85
CA ALA A 80 -14.21 -3.03 17.93
C ALA A 80 -14.86 -2.50 19.22
N THR A 81 -15.17 -3.41 20.13
CA THR A 81 -15.42 -3.06 21.53
C THR A 81 -14.10 -3.04 22.31
N GLU A 82 -14.08 -2.41 23.50
CA GLU A 82 -12.88 -2.47 24.35
C GLU A 82 -12.49 -3.91 24.73
N GLU A 83 -13.48 -4.79 24.91
CA GLU A 83 -13.23 -6.22 25.21
C GLU A 83 -12.57 -6.93 24.03
N SER A 84 -13.09 -6.72 22.82
CA SER A 84 -12.53 -7.30 21.59
C SER A 84 -11.13 -6.75 21.31
N ALA A 85 -10.92 -5.46 21.49
CA ALA A 85 -9.63 -4.81 21.30
C ALA A 85 -8.52 -5.41 22.19
N ARG A 86 -8.85 -5.83 23.42
CA ARG A 86 -7.89 -6.52 24.31
C ARG A 86 -7.49 -7.90 23.81
N LYS A 87 -8.31 -8.54 22.96
CA LYS A 87 -8.02 -9.84 22.36
C LYS A 87 -7.20 -9.75 21.08
N PHE A 88 -7.00 -8.55 20.52
CA PHE A 88 -6.38 -8.38 19.22
C PHE A 88 -4.91 -8.80 19.19
N ALA A 89 -4.07 -8.36 20.12
CA ALA A 89 -2.66 -8.74 20.15
C ALA A 89 -2.45 -10.27 20.29
N PRO A 90 -3.16 -10.99 21.19
CA PRO A 90 -3.14 -12.46 21.21
C PRO A 90 -3.60 -13.11 19.90
N ALA A 91 -4.64 -12.56 19.23
CA ALA A 91 -5.13 -13.07 17.96
C ALA A 91 -4.08 -12.92 16.84
N VAL A 92 -3.43 -11.76 16.76
CA VAL A 92 -2.32 -11.54 15.81
C VAL A 92 -1.18 -12.55 16.06
N ARG A 93 -0.78 -12.75 17.31
CA ARG A 93 0.27 -13.74 17.65
C ARG A 93 -0.10 -15.13 17.15
N LYS A 94 -1.30 -15.60 17.49
CA LYS A 94 -1.80 -16.91 17.07
C LYS A 94 -1.84 -17.04 15.54
N ALA A 95 -2.36 -16.03 14.85
CA ALA A 95 -2.45 -16.04 13.39
C ALA A 95 -1.05 -16.08 12.71
N VAL A 96 -0.07 -15.36 13.25
CA VAL A 96 1.33 -15.41 12.79
C VAL A 96 1.92 -16.82 13.02
N ASP A 97 1.72 -17.43 14.20
CA ASP A 97 2.18 -18.78 14.49
C ASP A 97 1.53 -19.81 13.54
N ASP A 98 0.25 -19.65 13.23
CA ASP A 98 -0.49 -20.50 12.28
C ASP A 98 0.03 -20.35 10.83
N VAL A 99 0.42 -19.14 10.41
CA VAL A 99 1.07 -18.90 9.10
C VAL A 99 2.44 -19.57 9.07
N LEU A 100 3.26 -19.39 10.10
CA LEU A 100 4.58 -20.01 10.19
C LEU A 100 4.51 -21.54 10.18
N ALA A 101 3.48 -22.14 10.80
CA ALA A 101 3.27 -23.58 10.80
C ALA A 101 2.86 -24.13 9.42
N ARG A 102 2.14 -23.37 8.62
CA ARG A 102 1.71 -23.75 7.26
C ARG A 102 2.76 -23.43 6.20
N GLY A 103 3.65 -22.48 6.47
CA GLY A 103 4.57 -21.85 5.52
C GLY A 103 3.92 -20.72 4.74
N ILE A 104 4.73 -19.77 4.27
CA ILE A 104 4.30 -18.67 3.43
C ILE A 104 4.09 -19.19 2.00
N PRO A 105 2.94 -18.92 1.34
CA PRO A 105 2.69 -19.38 -0.03
C PRO A 105 3.71 -18.80 -1.01
N GLN A 106 4.52 -19.67 -1.63
CA GLN A 106 5.63 -19.25 -2.50
C GLN A 106 5.17 -18.56 -3.78
N GLU A 107 4.01 -18.95 -4.30
CA GLU A 107 3.43 -18.32 -5.50
C GLU A 107 3.00 -16.87 -5.21
N LEU A 108 2.36 -16.61 -4.06
CA LEU A 108 2.01 -15.26 -3.64
C LEU A 108 3.24 -14.40 -3.36
N LEU A 109 4.27 -15.01 -2.76
CA LEU A 109 5.53 -14.31 -2.50
C LEU A 109 6.23 -13.90 -3.80
N LEU A 110 6.24 -14.78 -4.81
CA LEU A 110 6.77 -14.47 -6.12
C LEU A 110 5.94 -13.38 -6.83
N ALA A 111 4.62 -13.45 -6.74
CA ALA A 111 3.73 -12.47 -7.34
C ALA A 111 3.94 -11.07 -6.72
N SER A 112 3.96 -10.97 -5.40
CA SER A 112 4.21 -9.72 -4.68
C SER A 112 5.59 -9.14 -5.00
N LEU A 113 6.64 -9.98 -5.04
CA LEU A 113 7.98 -9.56 -5.41
C LEU A 113 8.04 -9.02 -6.85
N ASN A 114 7.39 -9.68 -7.80
CA ASN A 114 7.32 -9.22 -9.19
C ASN A 114 6.54 -7.91 -9.31
N SER A 115 5.43 -7.76 -8.55
CA SER A 115 4.63 -6.55 -8.53
C SER A 115 5.42 -5.35 -7.96
N ALA A 116 6.13 -5.55 -6.85
CA ALA A 116 6.98 -4.53 -6.25
C ALA A 116 8.15 -4.13 -7.19
N GLU A 117 8.80 -5.11 -7.85
CA GLU A 117 9.86 -4.84 -8.83
C GLU A 117 9.30 -4.04 -10.02
N PHE A 118 8.14 -4.43 -10.56
CA PHE A 118 7.48 -3.69 -11.63
C PHE A 118 7.12 -2.27 -11.20
N ALA A 119 6.53 -2.08 -10.02
CA ALA A 119 6.19 -0.77 -9.48
C ALA A 119 7.43 0.13 -9.31
N SER A 120 8.57 -0.44 -8.92
CA SER A 120 9.82 0.31 -8.79
C SER A 120 10.37 0.81 -10.14
N LEU A 121 10.10 0.08 -11.24
CA LEU A 121 10.49 0.45 -12.60
C LEU A 121 9.54 1.47 -13.22
N GLU A 122 8.23 1.26 -13.05
CA GLU A 122 7.19 2.10 -13.65
C GLU A 122 6.91 3.38 -12.87
N ARG A 123 7.26 3.38 -11.58
CA ARG A 123 7.06 4.53 -10.67
C ARG A 123 5.65 5.15 -10.83
N PRO A 124 4.58 4.36 -10.62
CA PRO A 124 3.23 4.84 -10.77
C PRO A 124 2.98 5.98 -9.79
N GLY A 125 2.51 7.12 -10.30
CA GLY A 125 2.21 8.27 -9.46
C GLY A 125 2.04 9.55 -10.25
N SER A 126 1.61 10.60 -9.55
CA SER A 126 1.39 11.93 -10.13
C SER A 126 2.64 12.83 -10.13
N LEU A 127 3.73 12.39 -9.48
CA LEU A 127 4.96 13.18 -9.39
C LEU A 127 5.93 12.83 -10.53
N PRO A 128 6.58 13.83 -11.14
CA PRO A 128 7.66 13.57 -12.09
C PRO A 128 8.81 12.77 -11.47
N ASP A 129 9.45 11.89 -12.25
CA ASP A 129 10.54 11.00 -11.79
C ASP A 129 11.66 11.77 -11.08
N GLY A 130 12.09 12.91 -11.63
CA GLY A 130 13.12 13.72 -11.00
C GLY A 130 12.74 14.28 -9.62
N VAL A 131 11.45 14.48 -9.36
CA VAL A 131 10.95 14.89 -8.02
C VAL A 131 11.02 13.71 -7.07
N LEU A 132 10.59 12.52 -7.51
CA LEU A 132 10.70 11.29 -6.72
C LEU A 132 12.16 10.97 -6.39
N ASP A 133 13.05 11.06 -7.37
CA ASP A 133 14.49 10.85 -7.15
C ASP A 133 15.06 11.87 -6.15
N ALA A 134 14.65 13.13 -6.21
CA ALA A 134 15.07 14.15 -5.25
C ALA A 134 14.56 13.86 -3.84
N ILE A 135 13.32 13.39 -3.69
CA ILE A 135 12.74 12.97 -2.40
C ILE A 135 13.55 11.78 -1.86
N ASN A 136 13.75 10.74 -2.66
CA ASN A 136 14.48 9.53 -2.27
C ASN A 136 15.93 9.85 -1.88
N ALA A 137 16.62 10.66 -2.68
CA ALA A 137 17.98 11.10 -2.38
C ALA A 137 18.04 11.91 -1.08
N SER A 138 17.09 12.82 -0.86
CA SER A 138 17.00 13.62 0.36
C SER A 138 16.72 12.75 1.59
N THR A 139 15.84 11.78 1.48
CA THR A 139 15.49 10.84 2.56
C THR A 139 16.70 9.95 2.92
N GLY A 140 17.36 9.37 1.92
CA GLY A 140 18.57 8.59 2.13
C GLY A 140 19.68 9.41 2.80
N TRP A 141 19.93 10.61 2.29
CA TRP A 141 20.92 11.52 2.86
C TRP A 141 20.57 11.96 4.30
N LEU A 142 19.31 12.30 4.55
CA LEU A 142 18.86 12.76 5.88
C LEU A 142 19.12 11.71 6.98
N HIS A 143 18.86 10.44 6.66
CA HIS A 143 18.92 9.38 7.66
C HIS A 143 20.28 8.67 7.75
N THR A 144 21.07 8.66 6.68
CA THR A 144 22.31 7.87 6.62
C THR A 144 23.51 8.66 6.15
N GLY A 145 23.34 9.85 5.56
CA GLY A 145 24.37 10.60 4.85
C GLY A 145 24.62 10.12 3.42
N ASP A 146 23.93 9.05 2.96
CA ASP A 146 24.07 8.51 1.61
C ASP A 146 22.84 8.87 0.75
N PRO A 147 22.97 9.81 -0.21
CA PRO A 147 21.85 10.18 -1.09
C PRO A 147 21.51 9.09 -2.14
N ALA A 148 22.38 8.10 -2.36
CA ALA A 148 22.18 7.06 -3.34
C ALA A 148 21.44 5.83 -2.78
N LEU A 149 21.29 5.74 -1.47
CA LEU A 149 20.75 4.56 -0.77
C LEU A 149 19.40 4.06 -1.31
N LEU A 150 18.49 4.96 -1.66
CA LEU A 150 17.15 4.64 -2.16
C LEU A 150 17.03 4.69 -3.69
N LEU A 151 18.12 5.00 -4.42
CA LEU A 151 18.09 5.14 -5.89
C LEU A 151 18.42 3.85 -6.65
N HIS A 152 18.97 2.83 -5.97
CA HIS A 152 19.45 1.60 -6.59
C HIS A 152 18.84 0.37 -5.93
N THR A 153 17.70 -0.06 -6.43
CA THR A 153 16.90 -1.18 -5.86
C THR A 153 17.08 -2.52 -6.61
N ASP A 154 17.58 -2.52 -7.84
CA ASP A 154 17.68 -3.71 -8.70
C ASP A 154 18.35 -4.91 -8.01
N LYS A 155 19.46 -4.66 -7.30
CA LYS A 155 20.20 -5.70 -6.57
C LYS A 155 19.41 -6.27 -5.39
N LEU A 156 18.53 -5.47 -4.79
CA LEU A 156 17.69 -5.90 -3.67
C LEU A 156 16.66 -6.93 -4.14
N PHE A 157 15.98 -6.68 -5.26
CA PHE A 157 15.03 -7.63 -5.85
C PHE A 157 15.70 -8.95 -6.24
N ALA A 158 16.86 -8.90 -6.89
CA ALA A 158 17.63 -10.10 -7.24
C ALA A 158 18.05 -10.91 -5.99
N SER A 159 18.47 -10.24 -4.93
CA SER A 159 18.83 -10.86 -3.67
C SER A 159 17.60 -11.50 -2.98
N LEU A 160 16.50 -10.77 -2.86
CA LEU A 160 15.26 -11.29 -2.24
C LEU A 160 14.71 -12.50 -3.01
N ARG A 161 14.78 -12.47 -4.35
CA ARG A 161 14.38 -13.60 -5.20
C ARG A 161 15.19 -14.85 -4.89
N SER A 162 16.51 -14.73 -4.66
CA SER A 162 17.34 -15.87 -4.27
C SER A 162 17.02 -16.41 -2.87
N LYS A 163 16.53 -15.55 -1.97
CA LYS A 163 16.20 -15.88 -0.57
C LYS A 163 14.82 -16.53 -0.38
N MET A 164 13.98 -16.53 -1.41
CA MET A 164 12.64 -17.11 -1.32
C MET A 164 12.67 -18.61 -0.95
N ALA A 165 13.60 -19.37 -1.51
CA ALA A 165 13.71 -20.81 -1.29
C ALA A 165 14.43 -21.18 0.03
N ASP A 166 15.10 -20.23 0.68
CA ASP A 166 16.01 -20.50 1.81
C ASP A 166 15.33 -20.30 3.18
N GLY A 167 14.00 -20.08 3.22
CA GLY A 167 13.27 -19.85 4.48
C GLY A 167 13.52 -18.46 5.10
N TRP A 168 14.16 -17.56 4.39
CA TRP A 168 14.47 -16.21 4.87
C TRP A 168 13.21 -15.41 5.22
N PHE A 169 12.14 -15.53 4.43
CA PHE A 169 10.87 -14.84 4.69
C PHE A 169 10.14 -15.38 5.94
N ASP A 170 10.25 -16.68 6.21
CA ASP A 170 9.72 -17.27 7.46
C ASP A 170 10.48 -16.71 8.68
N GLU A 171 11.82 -16.58 8.57
CA GLU A 171 12.64 -15.98 9.62
C GLU A 171 12.35 -14.50 9.79
N LEU A 172 12.13 -13.76 8.68
CA LEU A 172 11.72 -12.37 8.70
C LEU A 172 10.39 -12.20 9.42
N LEU A 173 9.36 -13.02 9.09
CA LEU A 173 8.05 -13.00 9.74
C LEU A 173 8.19 -13.27 11.25
N ARG A 174 8.96 -14.30 11.62
CA ARG A 174 9.21 -14.64 13.02
C ARG A 174 9.87 -13.49 13.77
N SER A 175 10.92 -12.90 13.19
CA SER A 175 11.66 -11.78 13.80
C SER A 175 10.84 -10.50 13.93
N LEU A 176 9.96 -10.23 12.97
CA LEU A 176 9.12 -9.05 12.93
C LEU A 176 8.10 -9.04 14.08
N PHE A 177 7.44 -10.19 14.31
CA PHE A 177 6.40 -10.32 15.32
C PHE A 177 6.90 -10.91 16.66
N ALA A 178 8.19 -11.24 16.80
CA ALA A 178 8.75 -11.75 18.07
C ALA A 178 8.65 -10.73 19.21
N PRO A 179 8.94 -9.43 19.02
CA PRO A 179 8.75 -8.43 20.07
C PRO A 179 7.28 -8.22 20.40
N ALA A 180 6.99 -7.87 21.64
CA ALA A 180 5.65 -7.38 21.98
C ALA A 180 5.39 -6.04 21.26
N PRO A 181 4.19 -5.85 20.68
CA PRO A 181 3.84 -4.59 20.03
C PRO A 181 3.65 -3.46 21.05
N VAL A 182 3.85 -2.23 20.58
CA VAL A 182 3.26 -1.07 21.24
C VAL A 182 1.76 -1.10 20.94
N GLN A 183 0.94 -0.99 21.97
CA GLN A 183 -0.52 -1.01 21.82
C GLN A 183 -1.10 0.34 22.14
N VAL A 184 -1.93 0.87 21.25
CA VAL A 184 -2.70 2.11 21.43
C VAL A 184 -4.18 1.79 21.29
N LEU A 185 -4.96 2.18 22.31
CA LEU A 185 -6.40 2.06 22.31
C LEU A 185 -7.02 3.45 22.14
N GLN A 186 -7.81 3.63 21.08
CA GLN A 186 -8.58 4.84 20.83
C GLN A 186 -10.05 4.57 21.15
N VAL A 187 -10.54 5.24 22.17
CA VAL A 187 -11.94 5.08 22.64
C VAL A 187 -12.74 6.32 22.21
N PRO A 188 -13.92 6.14 21.59
CA PRO A 188 -14.78 7.26 21.21
C PRO A 188 -15.25 8.01 22.47
N THR A 189 -15.24 9.32 22.40
CA THR A 189 -15.55 10.17 23.55
C THR A 189 -16.23 11.44 23.07
N LEU A 190 -17.20 11.94 23.84
CA LEU A 190 -17.79 13.24 23.57
C LEU A 190 -16.72 14.35 23.61
N PRO A 191 -16.81 15.33 22.71
CA PRO A 191 -15.88 16.44 22.68
C PRO A 191 -15.94 17.18 24.02
N LYS A 192 -14.80 17.34 24.68
CA LYS A 192 -14.69 18.28 25.78
C LYS A 192 -14.86 19.67 25.19
N LYS A 193 -15.66 20.55 25.82
CA LYS A 193 -15.65 21.98 25.49
C LYS A 193 -14.20 22.45 25.56
N GLN A 194 -13.59 22.63 24.40
CA GLN A 194 -12.31 23.32 24.33
C GLN A 194 -12.61 24.80 24.62
N GLU A 195 -11.92 25.38 25.60
CA GLU A 195 -11.77 26.83 25.63
C GLU A 195 -11.18 27.21 24.27
N GLU A 196 -11.86 28.09 23.53
CA GLU A 196 -11.38 28.61 22.26
C GLU A 196 -9.98 29.19 22.46
N THR A 197 -8.96 28.38 22.24
CA THR A 197 -7.61 28.91 22.07
C THR A 197 -7.64 29.64 20.75
N GLN A 198 -7.63 30.97 20.80
CA GLN A 198 -7.53 31.78 19.59
C GLN A 198 -6.35 31.26 18.77
N ALA A 199 -6.64 30.64 17.64
CA ALA A 199 -5.60 30.26 16.69
C ALA A 199 -4.79 31.54 16.38
N PRO A 200 -3.44 31.45 16.39
CA PRO A 200 -2.63 32.59 16.01
C PRO A 200 -3.10 33.07 14.65
N ALA A 201 -3.35 34.38 14.56
CA ALA A 201 -3.82 35.01 13.32
C ALA A 201 -2.89 34.55 12.18
N ARG A 202 -3.44 33.81 11.21
CA ARG A 202 -2.72 33.48 10.01
C ARG A 202 -2.36 34.80 9.32
N THR A 203 -1.10 35.15 9.37
CA THR A 203 -0.56 36.15 8.47
C THR A 203 -0.61 35.50 7.08
N ASP A 204 -1.58 35.90 6.27
CA ASP A 204 -1.59 35.58 4.86
C ASP A 204 -0.30 36.14 4.23
N ALA A 205 0.75 35.33 4.20
CA ALA A 205 1.92 35.65 3.42
C ALA A 205 1.45 35.70 1.97
N LYS A 206 1.35 36.92 1.41
CA LYS A 206 1.11 37.07 -0.03
C LYS A 206 2.26 36.37 -0.74
N LEU A 207 1.94 35.25 -1.40
CA LEU A 207 2.87 34.63 -2.34
C LEU A 207 3.06 35.64 -3.48
N VAL A 208 4.17 36.38 -3.44
CA VAL A 208 4.56 37.27 -4.52
C VAL A 208 5.38 36.41 -5.48
N LEU A 209 4.73 35.92 -6.54
CA LEU A 209 5.44 35.38 -7.68
C LEU A 209 6.00 36.55 -8.47
N ASP A 210 7.32 36.63 -8.60
CA ASP A 210 8.00 37.66 -9.40
C ASP A 210 7.59 37.57 -10.88
N HIS A 211 7.20 36.38 -11.32
CA HIS A 211 6.65 36.11 -12.65
C HIS A 211 5.50 35.12 -12.54
N PRO A 212 4.23 35.55 -12.63
CA PRO A 212 3.09 34.64 -12.65
C PRO A 212 3.13 33.78 -13.91
N LEU A 213 3.01 32.46 -13.74
CA LEU A 213 2.96 31.51 -14.87
C LEU A 213 1.77 31.83 -15.78
N THR A 214 2.02 31.83 -17.08
CA THR A 214 1.04 32.06 -18.14
C THR A 214 0.94 30.83 -19.06
N VAL A 215 -0.09 30.77 -19.90
CA VAL A 215 -0.21 29.69 -20.90
C VAL A 215 1.00 29.65 -21.86
N ALA A 216 1.66 30.79 -22.09
CA ALA A 216 2.85 30.86 -22.93
C ALA A 216 4.07 30.11 -22.30
N ASP A 217 4.10 29.96 -20.99
CA ASP A 217 5.19 29.25 -20.29
C ASP A 217 5.09 27.73 -20.43
N LEU A 218 3.94 27.19 -20.91
CA LEU A 218 3.76 25.75 -21.15
C LEU A 218 4.58 25.23 -22.33
N GLY A 219 5.09 26.13 -23.22
CA GLY A 219 5.78 25.74 -24.43
C GLY A 219 4.90 25.03 -25.45
N GLU A 220 5.47 24.65 -26.57
CA GLU A 220 4.81 23.74 -27.53
C GLU A 220 4.91 22.31 -26.95
N GLY A 221 3.78 21.63 -26.77
CA GLY A 221 3.77 20.23 -26.34
C GLY A 221 4.59 19.34 -27.28
N ALA A 222 5.32 18.38 -26.77
CA ALA A 222 5.98 17.40 -27.62
C ALA A 222 4.96 16.74 -28.54
N PRO A 223 5.27 16.55 -29.84
CA PRO A 223 4.35 15.87 -30.74
C PRO A 223 4.05 14.48 -30.19
N SER A 224 2.76 14.15 -30.07
CA SER A 224 2.33 12.79 -29.67
C SER A 224 2.95 11.79 -30.65
N ALA A 225 3.65 10.78 -30.14
CA ALA A 225 4.13 9.69 -30.97
C ALA A 225 2.92 9.04 -31.62
N ALA A 226 2.84 9.08 -32.96
CA ALA A 226 1.76 8.45 -33.70
C ALA A 226 1.84 6.92 -33.49
N GLY A 227 0.84 6.36 -32.81
CA GLY A 227 0.71 4.91 -32.68
C GLY A 227 0.38 4.26 -34.03
N GLN A 228 0.80 3.03 -34.25
CA GLN A 228 0.42 2.22 -35.40
C GLN A 228 -0.87 1.47 -35.09
N THR A 229 -1.87 1.60 -35.97
CA THR A 229 -3.17 0.90 -35.81
C THR A 229 -3.22 -0.27 -36.75
N GLU A 230 -3.57 -1.45 -36.27
CA GLU A 230 -3.79 -2.66 -37.05
C GLU A 230 -5.04 -3.42 -36.62
N GLN A 231 -5.56 -4.30 -37.46
CA GLN A 231 -6.66 -5.20 -37.12
C GLN A 231 -6.11 -6.60 -36.86
N VAL A 232 -6.36 -7.12 -35.66
CA VAL A 232 -5.93 -8.46 -35.25
C VAL A 232 -7.11 -9.23 -34.68
N ALA A 233 -7.49 -10.34 -35.28
CA ALA A 233 -8.55 -11.23 -34.81
C ALA A 233 -9.89 -10.52 -34.49
N GLY A 234 -10.23 -9.46 -35.24
CA GLY A 234 -11.46 -8.68 -35.05
C GLY A 234 -11.36 -7.54 -34.07
N ALA A 235 -10.24 -7.35 -33.40
CA ALA A 235 -9.97 -6.22 -32.52
C ALA A 235 -9.10 -5.17 -33.23
N THR A 236 -9.33 -3.89 -32.90
CA THR A 236 -8.45 -2.80 -33.33
C THR A 236 -7.30 -2.68 -32.32
N VAL A 237 -6.09 -2.93 -32.76
CA VAL A 237 -4.88 -2.85 -31.92
C VAL A 237 -4.16 -1.55 -32.23
N LEU A 238 -3.96 -0.71 -31.22
CA LEU A 238 -3.15 0.50 -31.28
C LEU A 238 -1.80 0.22 -30.60
N ARG A 239 -0.73 0.23 -31.37
CA ARG A 239 0.63 -0.02 -30.87
C ARG A 239 1.37 1.29 -30.65
N HIS A 240 1.88 1.47 -29.44
CA HIS A 240 2.82 2.52 -29.11
C HIS A 240 4.15 1.88 -28.70
N SER A 241 5.27 2.54 -28.99
CA SER A 241 6.57 2.12 -28.45
C SER A 241 6.65 2.49 -26.97
N SER A 242 7.04 1.53 -26.15
CA SER A 242 7.41 1.75 -24.75
C SER A 242 8.85 1.28 -24.51
N ALA A 243 9.52 1.84 -23.51
CA ALA A 243 10.87 1.43 -23.17
C ALA A 243 10.80 0.39 -22.03
N GLY A 244 11.06 -0.88 -22.34
CA GLY A 244 11.29 -1.92 -21.34
C GLY A 244 10.08 -2.75 -20.92
N SER A 245 8.86 -2.21 -20.94
CA SER A 245 7.65 -2.91 -20.49
C SER A 245 6.61 -3.06 -21.58
N LEU A 246 5.83 -4.14 -21.55
CA LEU A 246 4.68 -4.35 -22.41
C LEU A 246 3.39 -3.98 -21.66
N TYR A 247 2.67 -2.99 -22.17
CA TYR A 247 1.36 -2.58 -21.64
C TYR A 247 0.26 -3.12 -22.54
N LEU A 248 -0.74 -3.76 -21.94
CA LEU A 248 -1.93 -4.25 -22.62
C LEU A 248 -3.16 -3.58 -22.02
N ASN A 249 -3.78 -2.66 -22.77
CA ASN A 249 -5.02 -2.02 -22.38
C ASN A 249 -6.15 -2.53 -23.26
N PHE A 250 -7.21 -3.03 -22.64
CA PHE A 250 -8.41 -3.51 -23.33
C PHE A 250 -9.53 -2.48 -23.16
N TYR A 251 -10.07 -2.01 -24.26
CA TYR A 251 -11.17 -1.06 -24.29
C TYR A 251 -12.42 -1.73 -24.85
N TYR A 252 -13.51 -1.64 -24.11
CA TYR A 252 -14.80 -2.21 -24.48
C TYR A 252 -15.79 -1.08 -24.76
N ASP A 253 -16.55 -1.20 -25.87
CA ASP A 253 -17.62 -0.27 -26.19
C ASP A 253 -18.84 -0.55 -25.31
N LEU A 254 -19.23 0.43 -24.49
CA LEU A 254 -20.39 0.37 -23.61
C LEU A 254 -21.65 0.96 -24.23
N GLY A 255 -21.64 1.36 -25.51
CA GLY A 255 -22.78 1.96 -26.16
C GLY A 255 -24.03 1.09 -26.23
N HIS A 256 -23.93 -0.21 -25.94
CA HIS A 256 -25.04 -1.17 -25.86
C HIS A 256 -25.54 -1.42 -24.43
N VAL A 257 -24.89 -0.86 -23.42
CA VAL A 257 -25.28 -1.01 -22.00
C VAL A 257 -26.34 0.04 -21.69
N ALA A 258 -27.45 -0.36 -21.07
CA ALA A 258 -28.48 0.55 -20.65
C ALA A 258 -27.96 1.49 -19.54
N PRO A 259 -28.33 2.78 -19.52
CA PRO A 259 -27.85 3.72 -18.52
C PRO A 259 -28.11 3.28 -17.08
N GLU A 260 -29.20 2.58 -16.82
CA GLU A 260 -29.58 2.03 -15.52
C GLU A 260 -28.65 0.89 -15.06
N ASP A 261 -27.92 0.24 -15.99
CA ASP A 261 -27.01 -0.86 -15.69
C ASP A 261 -25.57 -0.39 -15.48
N LEU A 262 -25.23 0.86 -15.85
CA LEU A 262 -23.88 1.41 -15.67
C LEU A 262 -23.36 1.34 -14.23
N PRO A 263 -24.16 1.64 -13.18
CA PRO A 263 -23.69 1.50 -11.81
C PRO A 263 -23.34 0.06 -11.41
N TYR A 264 -24.02 -0.93 -12.00
CA TYR A 264 -23.70 -2.35 -11.77
C TYR A 264 -22.43 -2.78 -12.49
N LEU A 265 -22.18 -2.20 -13.67
CA LEU A 265 -20.94 -2.45 -14.39
C LEU A 265 -19.74 -1.83 -13.65
N ASP A 266 -19.89 -0.64 -13.10
CA ASP A 266 -18.89 0.00 -12.25
C ASP A 266 -18.55 -0.88 -11.04
N LEU A 267 -19.57 -1.30 -10.30
CA LEU A 267 -19.41 -2.25 -9.18
C LEU A 267 -18.76 -3.57 -9.62
N LEU A 268 -19.09 -4.09 -10.80
CA LEU A 268 -18.48 -5.31 -11.34
C LEU A 268 -16.98 -5.11 -11.57
N THR A 269 -16.56 -3.96 -12.10
CA THR A 269 -15.13 -3.70 -12.32
C THR A 269 -14.35 -3.61 -11.01
N ASP A 270 -14.96 -3.09 -9.94
CA ASP A 270 -14.35 -2.99 -8.61
C ASP A 270 -14.16 -4.36 -7.92
N VAL A 271 -14.95 -5.36 -8.30
CA VAL A 271 -14.90 -6.69 -7.66
C VAL A 271 -14.34 -7.77 -8.58
N LEU A 272 -14.03 -7.45 -9.83
CA LEU A 272 -13.69 -8.45 -10.86
C LEU A 272 -12.42 -9.24 -10.54
N ASP A 273 -11.44 -8.58 -9.95
CA ASP A 273 -10.16 -9.15 -9.52
C ASP A 273 -10.25 -9.91 -8.17
N GLU A 274 -11.36 -9.74 -7.45
CA GLU A 274 -11.65 -10.46 -6.19
C GLU A 274 -12.52 -11.71 -6.41
N LEU A 275 -12.88 -12.04 -7.66
CA LEU A 275 -13.75 -13.16 -7.99
C LEU A 275 -12.95 -14.36 -8.52
N ASP A 276 -13.31 -15.54 -7.99
CA ASP A 276 -12.81 -16.79 -8.55
C ASP A 276 -13.32 -17.01 -9.97
N THR A 277 -12.46 -17.56 -10.82
CA THR A 277 -12.85 -18.09 -12.13
C THR A 277 -13.01 -19.61 -12.05
N PRO A 278 -13.58 -20.28 -13.09
CA PRO A 278 -13.66 -21.74 -13.11
C PRO A 278 -12.31 -22.47 -13.03
N THR A 279 -11.22 -21.78 -13.29
CA THR A 279 -9.87 -22.37 -13.40
C THR A 279 -8.85 -21.78 -12.42
N HIS A 280 -9.12 -20.61 -11.86
CA HIS A 280 -8.22 -19.91 -10.95
C HIS A 280 -9.01 -19.28 -9.81
N THR A 281 -8.42 -19.26 -8.62
CA THR A 281 -8.93 -18.45 -7.51
C THR A 281 -8.51 -16.98 -7.70
N ALA A 282 -9.19 -16.05 -7.05
CA ALA A 282 -8.84 -14.63 -7.06
C ALA A 282 -7.39 -14.35 -6.61
N GLN A 283 -6.81 -15.25 -5.79
CA GLN A 283 -5.42 -15.15 -5.33
C GLN A 283 -4.39 -15.63 -6.38
N GLN A 284 -4.78 -16.42 -7.37
CA GLN A 284 -3.92 -16.91 -8.46
C GLN A 284 -3.88 -15.95 -9.64
#